data_50be2a130787f74feb821f6494d19d0d
#
_entry.id   50be2a130787f74feb821f6494d19d0d
#
_cell.length_a   1.000
_cell.length_b   1.000
_cell.length_c   1.000
_cell.angle_alpha   90.00
_cell.angle_beta   90.00
_cell.angle_gamma   90.00
#
_symmetry.space_group_name_H-M   'P 1'
#
loop_
_entity.id
_entity.type
_entity.pdbx_description
1 polymer ?
#
loop_
_entity_poly.entity_id
_entity_poly.type
_entity_poly.pdbx_seq_one_letter_code
_entity_poly.pdbx_strand_id
1 'polypeptide(L)'
;MFQVYTKQPPQRFNETIDKKSEKYKILKMYINKGFCIFSFPYMDTYFDQQQNKERKDPHFNVRWHSITKQNHLNHLNLNDTAFAIVTGELSGVTVIDVDDRLEYKRMIKNNPKLKDYFTVQTNNGYHIYCKYDSTIQTRTDALIDYRKTDIRNNLALAFCPPCEYTLLNGKRVKYKFLGGKILKFPLTLKQNLKQFHEPRSNEFVIYSK
;
A
#
# COMPACT_ATOMS: atom_id res chain seq x y z
N MET A 1 2.80 -8.99 -31.30
CA MET A 1 1.53 -8.33 -31.61
C MET A 1 1.27 -7.33 -30.49
N PHE A 2 1.55 -6.04 -30.71
CA PHE A 2 1.37 -5.01 -29.69
C PHE A 2 -0.11 -4.64 -29.62
N GLN A 3 -0.77 -4.89 -28.47
CA GLN A 3 -2.11 -4.36 -28.23
C GLN A 3 -2.03 -2.85 -28.06
N VAL A 4 -2.59 -2.12 -29.01
CA VAL A 4 -2.77 -0.68 -28.91
C VAL A 4 -3.89 -0.42 -27.92
N TYR A 5 -3.55 -0.04 -26.70
CA TYR A 5 -4.52 0.48 -25.74
C TYR A 5 -4.98 1.88 -26.19
N THR A 6 -6.16 1.95 -26.77
CA THR A 6 -6.83 3.23 -27.03
C THR A 6 -7.15 3.89 -25.69
N LYS A 7 -6.51 5.02 -25.40
CA LYS A 7 -6.78 5.84 -24.21
C LYS A 7 -8.23 6.34 -24.29
N GLN A 8 -9.14 5.73 -23.56
CA GLN A 8 -10.41 6.37 -23.26
C GLN A 8 -10.14 7.58 -22.33
N PRO A 9 -10.83 8.70 -22.53
CA PRO A 9 -10.68 9.86 -21.66
C PRO A 9 -11.01 9.46 -20.20
N PRO A 10 -10.31 10.01 -19.21
CA PRO A 10 -10.53 9.68 -17.82
C PRO A 10 -11.96 10.03 -17.41
N GLN A 11 -12.75 9.03 -17.06
CA GLN A 11 -14.03 9.27 -16.39
C GLN A 11 -13.73 9.79 -14.97
N ARG A 12 -13.97 11.08 -14.78
CA ARG A 12 -13.84 11.69 -13.44
C ARG A 12 -14.81 11.02 -12.49
N PHE A 13 -14.40 10.85 -11.23
CA PHE A 13 -15.17 10.16 -10.18
C PHE A 13 -16.62 10.70 -9.99
N ASN A 14 -16.96 11.84 -10.58
CA ASN A 14 -18.27 12.48 -10.49
C ASN A 14 -19.17 12.30 -11.72
N GLU A 15 -18.72 11.63 -12.80
CA GLU A 15 -19.48 11.50 -14.05
C GLU A 15 -20.01 10.07 -14.22
N THR A 16 -21.31 9.93 -14.37
CA THR A 16 -22.10 8.72 -14.76
C THR A 16 -21.54 7.36 -14.32
N ILE A 17 -21.33 7.20 -13.01
CA ILE A 17 -20.77 5.99 -12.42
C ILE A 17 -21.93 5.06 -12.01
N ASP A 18 -21.82 3.77 -12.33
CA ASP A 18 -22.66 2.78 -11.70
C ASP A 18 -22.33 2.69 -10.19
N LYS A 19 -23.10 3.48 -9.41
CA LYS A 19 -23.01 3.53 -7.94
C LYS A 19 -23.30 2.19 -7.27
N LYS A 20 -23.79 1.19 -8.02
CA LYS A 20 -24.05 -0.17 -7.55
C LYS A 20 -22.80 -1.04 -7.66
N SER A 21 -21.79 -0.66 -8.45
CA SER A 21 -20.60 -1.45 -8.65
C SER A 21 -19.84 -1.65 -7.34
N GLU A 22 -19.28 -2.84 -7.14
CA GLU A 22 -18.47 -3.16 -5.96
C GLU A 22 -17.24 -2.26 -5.88
N LYS A 23 -16.62 -1.98 -7.03
CA LYS A 23 -15.47 -1.06 -7.15
C LYS A 23 -15.81 0.32 -6.57
N TYR A 24 -16.93 0.91 -6.98
CA TYR A 24 -17.36 2.21 -6.47
C TYR A 24 -17.58 2.19 -4.94
N LYS A 25 -18.25 1.15 -4.43
CA LYS A 25 -18.51 1.02 -2.98
C LYS A 25 -17.22 0.95 -2.16
N ILE A 26 -16.23 0.20 -2.65
CA ILE A 26 -14.93 0.09 -2.01
C ILE A 26 -14.21 1.45 -2.00
N LEU A 27 -14.15 2.14 -3.14
CA LEU A 27 -13.48 3.44 -3.24
C LEU A 27 -14.18 4.50 -2.37
N LYS A 28 -15.51 4.53 -2.37
CA LYS A 28 -16.29 5.41 -1.50
C LYS A 28 -16.02 5.15 -0.02
N MET A 29 -15.86 3.88 0.38
CA MET A 29 -15.48 3.53 1.75
C MET A 29 -14.12 4.16 2.15
N TYR A 30 -13.10 4.10 1.29
CA TYR A 30 -11.80 4.73 1.55
C TYR A 30 -11.92 6.26 1.64
N ILE A 31 -12.65 6.88 0.71
CA ILE A 31 -12.88 8.32 0.70
C ILE A 31 -13.59 8.76 1.98
N ASN A 32 -14.65 8.05 2.39
CA ASN A 32 -15.39 8.36 3.61
C ASN A 32 -14.55 8.18 4.90
N LYS A 33 -13.51 7.36 4.86
CA LYS A 33 -12.52 7.24 5.95
C LYS A 33 -11.46 8.35 5.92
N GLY A 34 -11.51 9.24 4.92
CA GLY A 34 -10.59 10.35 4.76
C GLY A 34 -9.24 9.92 4.16
N PHE A 35 -9.17 8.79 3.47
CA PHE A 35 -7.94 8.34 2.83
C PHE A 35 -7.66 9.12 1.55
N CYS A 36 -6.41 9.46 1.37
CA CYS A 36 -5.86 10.07 0.16
C CYS A 36 -5.59 8.95 -0.85
N ILE A 37 -6.63 8.55 -1.58
CA ILE A 37 -6.59 7.46 -2.56
C ILE A 37 -6.46 8.02 -3.97
N PHE A 38 -5.72 7.31 -4.82
CA PHE A 38 -5.60 7.58 -6.25
C PHE A 38 -5.52 6.26 -7.03
N SER A 39 -5.66 6.34 -8.34
CA SER A 39 -5.53 5.18 -9.22
C SER A 39 -4.46 5.40 -10.29
N PHE A 40 -4.05 4.31 -10.91
CA PHE A 40 -3.19 4.29 -12.09
C PHE A 40 -3.59 3.13 -13.00
N PRO A 41 -3.28 3.20 -14.31
CA PRO A 41 -3.90 2.33 -15.30
C PRO A 41 -3.79 0.85 -14.97
N TYR A 42 -2.59 0.38 -14.66
CA TYR A 42 -2.34 -1.03 -14.35
C TYR A 42 -1.02 -1.23 -13.60
N MET A 43 -0.81 -2.46 -13.17
CA MET A 43 0.40 -2.92 -12.54
C MET A 43 0.84 -4.20 -13.26
N ASP A 44 2.05 -4.18 -13.80
CA ASP A 44 2.71 -5.36 -14.33
C ASP A 44 3.55 -6.05 -13.26
N THR A 45 4.08 -7.20 -13.62
CA THR A 45 5.08 -7.90 -12.82
C THR A 45 6.27 -8.27 -13.69
N TYR A 46 7.44 -8.30 -13.10
CA TYR A 46 8.67 -8.73 -13.72
C TYR A 46 9.48 -9.62 -12.78
N PHE A 47 10.38 -10.44 -13.32
CA PHE A 47 11.27 -11.25 -12.51
C PHE A 47 12.57 -10.49 -12.23
N ASP A 48 12.80 -10.17 -10.96
CA ASP A 48 14.06 -9.57 -10.50
C ASP A 48 15.09 -10.68 -10.31
N GLN A 49 16.02 -10.80 -11.27
CA GLN A 49 17.07 -11.82 -11.26
C GLN A 49 18.03 -11.67 -10.08
N GLN A 50 18.32 -10.44 -9.63
CA GLN A 50 19.24 -10.19 -8.51
C GLN A 50 18.67 -10.67 -7.17
N GLN A 51 17.36 -10.51 -6.99
CA GLN A 51 16.68 -10.93 -5.77
C GLN A 51 15.95 -12.27 -5.91
N ASN A 52 16.05 -12.89 -7.09
CA ASN A 52 15.40 -14.17 -7.43
C ASN A 52 13.92 -14.20 -7.03
N LYS A 53 13.18 -13.12 -7.35
CA LYS A 53 11.75 -13.01 -7.05
C LYS A 53 10.98 -12.18 -8.05
N GLU A 54 9.68 -12.48 -8.17
CA GLU A 54 8.74 -11.65 -8.92
C GLU A 54 8.44 -10.35 -8.18
N ARG A 55 8.50 -9.23 -8.91
CA ARG A 55 8.22 -7.89 -8.40
C ARG A 55 7.09 -7.23 -9.17
N LYS A 56 6.42 -6.31 -8.50
CA LYS A 56 5.40 -5.43 -9.09
C LYS A 56 6.08 -4.24 -9.78
N ASP A 57 5.57 -3.88 -10.95
CA ASP A 57 5.95 -2.71 -11.73
C ASP A 57 4.71 -1.82 -11.92
N PRO A 58 4.49 -0.84 -11.04
CA PRO A 58 3.33 0.05 -11.13
C PRO A 58 3.51 1.10 -12.22
N HIS A 59 2.60 1.15 -13.18
CA HIS A 59 2.59 2.14 -14.27
C HIS A 59 1.90 3.42 -13.84
N PHE A 60 2.61 4.23 -13.04
CA PHE A 60 2.09 5.51 -12.58
C PHE A 60 1.97 6.52 -13.73
N ASN A 61 0.78 7.10 -13.87
CA ASN A 61 0.49 8.23 -14.76
C ASN A 61 0.45 9.57 -14.02
N VAL A 62 0.81 9.58 -12.76
CA VAL A 62 0.84 10.73 -11.86
C VAL A 62 2.11 10.69 -10.99
N ARG A 63 2.65 11.87 -10.69
CA ARG A 63 3.68 11.99 -9.65
C ARG A 63 3.00 11.88 -8.29
N TRP A 64 2.92 10.69 -7.74
CA TRP A 64 2.16 10.42 -6.52
C TRP A 64 2.63 11.25 -5.31
N HIS A 65 3.89 11.73 -5.28
CA HIS A 65 4.38 12.67 -4.27
C HIS A 65 3.70 14.05 -4.32
N SER A 66 3.05 14.40 -5.43
CA SER A 66 2.27 15.63 -5.58
C SER A 66 0.80 15.48 -5.18
N ILE A 67 0.40 14.29 -4.75
CA ILE A 67 -0.98 14.03 -4.32
C ILE A 67 -1.20 14.63 -2.94
N THR A 68 -2.32 15.33 -2.82
CA THR A 68 -2.76 16.02 -1.61
C THR A 68 -4.20 15.66 -1.27
N LYS A 69 -4.67 16.06 -0.10
CA LYS A 69 -6.09 15.95 0.29
C LYS A 69 -7.02 16.66 -0.70
N GLN A 70 -6.58 17.74 -1.30
CA GLN A 70 -7.39 18.59 -2.18
C GLN A 70 -7.47 18.04 -3.60
N ASN A 71 -6.44 17.33 -4.07
CA ASN A 71 -6.35 16.92 -5.47
C ASN A 71 -6.47 15.43 -5.73
N HIS A 72 -6.43 14.56 -4.70
CA HIS A 72 -6.35 13.10 -4.90
C HIS A 72 -7.51 12.53 -5.73
N LEU A 73 -8.71 13.10 -5.61
CA LEU A 73 -9.87 12.67 -6.39
C LEU A 73 -9.75 13.00 -7.88
N ASN A 74 -8.94 14.00 -8.26
CA ASN A 74 -8.65 14.31 -9.66
C ASN A 74 -7.80 13.21 -10.32
N HIS A 75 -7.14 12.37 -9.51
CA HIS A 75 -6.31 11.25 -9.93
C HIS A 75 -6.98 9.91 -9.68
N LEU A 76 -8.31 9.88 -9.56
CA LEU A 76 -9.08 8.66 -9.35
C LEU A 76 -9.91 8.36 -10.60
N ASN A 77 -9.54 7.30 -11.32
CA ASN A 77 -10.24 6.84 -12.52
C ASN A 77 -10.77 5.41 -12.28
N LEU A 78 -12.06 5.21 -12.46
CA LEU A 78 -12.72 3.92 -12.24
C LEU A 78 -12.38 2.86 -13.29
N ASN A 79 -11.85 3.26 -14.44
CA ASN A 79 -11.39 2.33 -15.46
C ASN A 79 -10.02 1.71 -15.13
N ASP A 80 -9.27 2.34 -14.22
CA ASP A 80 -7.98 1.81 -13.77
C ASP A 80 -8.14 0.50 -12.99
N THR A 81 -7.10 -0.32 -13.00
CA THR A 81 -7.08 -1.59 -12.28
C THR A 81 -6.22 -1.55 -11.02
N ALA A 82 -5.40 -0.52 -10.88
CA ALA A 82 -4.49 -0.38 -9.75
C ALA A 82 -4.82 0.86 -8.91
N PHE A 83 -4.84 0.67 -7.59
CA PHE A 83 -5.24 1.68 -6.61
C PHE A 83 -4.27 1.69 -5.44
N ALA A 84 -3.94 2.89 -4.97
CA ALA A 84 -3.06 3.08 -3.82
C ALA A 84 -3.57 4.23 -2.94
N ILE A 85 -3.22 4.16 -1.67
CA ILE A 85 -3.34 5.29 -0.74
C ILE A 85 -1.94 5.85 -0.44
N VAL A 86 -1.86 7.16 -0.30
CA VAL A 86 -0.67 7.82 0.28
C VAL A 86 -0.82 7.74 1.79
N THR A 87 0.05 6.98 2.44
CA THR A 87 0.00 6.76 3.89
C THR A 87 0.53 7.95 4.69
N GLY A 88 0.53 7.84 6.00
CA GLY A 88 0.97 8.90 6.90
C GLY A 88 -0.11 9.93 7.19
N GLU A 89 0.31 11.16 7.44
CA GLU A 89 -0.56 12.26 7.82
C GLU A 89 -1.67 12.53 6.80
N LEU A 90 -1.37 12.42 5.50
CA LEU A 90 -2.34 12.65 4.43
C LEU A 90 -3.57 11.74 4.54
N SER A 91 -3.40 10.49 4.85
CA SER A 91 -4.52 9.54 5.03
C SER A 91 -4.88 9.28 6.49
N GLY A 92 -4.13 9.85 7.44
CA GLY A 92 -4.32 9.61 8.86
C GLY A 92 -4.00 8.17 9.28
N VAL A 93 -3.16 7.44 8.51
CA VAL A 93 -2.86 6.03 8.78
C VAL A 93 -1.37 5.71 8.63
N THR A 94 -0.92 4.82 9.50
CA THR A 94 0.32 4.05 9.38
C THR A 94 -0.06 2.62 8.99
N VAL A 95 0.62 2.03 8.00
CA VAL A 95 0.36 0.66 7.55
C VAL A 95 1.52 -0.24 7.92
N ILE A 96 1.21 -1.36 8.56
CA ILE A 96 2.13 -2.47 8.77
C ILE A 96 1.95 -3.40 7.57
N ASP A 97 2.95 -3.47 6.71
CA ASP A 97 2.97 -4.25 5.47
C ASP A 97 3.75 -5.54 5.72
N VAL A 98 3.04 -6.64 5.89
CA VAL A 98 3.62 -7.97 6.17
C VAL A 98 3.62 -8.77 4.88
N ASP A 99 4.78 -8.90 4.24
CA ASP A 99 4.96 -9.56 2.94
C ASP A 99 5.08 -11.10 3.01
N ASP A 100 4.62 -11.69 4.12
CA ASP A 100 4.65 -13.14 4.32
C ASP A 100 3.46 -13.61 5.16
N ARG A 101 2.71 -14.60 4.64
CA ARG A 101 1.51 -15.12 5.32
C ARG A 101 1.82 -15.88 6.61
N LEU A 102 2.96 -16.52 6.70
CA LEU A 102 3.36 -17.25 7.92
C LEU A 102 3.78 -16.26 9.00
N GLU A 103 4.52 -15.20 8.62
CA GLU A 103 4.85 -14.10 9.53
C GLU A 103 3.59 -13.41 10.07
N TYR A 104 2.62 -13.13 9.18
CA TYR A 104 1.33 -12.58 9.63
C TYR A 104 0.64 -13.49 10.64
N LYS A 105 0.56 -14.81 10.38
CA LYS A 105 -0.04 -15.76 11.32
C LYS A 105 0.69 -15.77 12.67
N ARG A 106 2.02 -15.71 12.64
CA ARG A 106 2.86 -15.62 13.84
C ARG A 106 2.61 -14.32 14.61
N MET A 107 2.53 -13.21 13.89
CA MET A 107 2.23 -11.90 14.45
C MET A 107 0.86 -11.86 15.13
N ILE A 108 -0.18 -12.40 14.49
CA ILE A 108 -1.53 -12.51 15.05
C ILE A 108 -1.56 -13.43 16.28
N LYS A 109 -0.81 -14.55 16.26
CA LYS A 109 -0.71 -15.46 17.41
C LYS A 109 -0.13 -14.74 18.64
N ASN A 110 0.91 -13.93 18.43
CA ASN A 110 1.59 -13.22 19.51
C ASN A 110 0.85 -11.91 19.91
N ASN A 111 0.03 -11.36 19.02
CA ASN A 111 -0.73 -10.14 19.20
C ASN A 111 -2.19 -10.33 18.78
N PRO A 112 -3.02 -11.10 19.52
CA PRO A 112 -4.37 -11.50 19.07
C PRO A 112 -5.31 -10.33 18.76
N LYS A 113 -5.12 -9.18 19.40
CA LYS A 113 -5.89 -7.94 19.15
C LYS A 113 -5.73 -7.40 17.73
N LEU A 114 -4.68 -7.80 17.00
CA LEU A 114 -4.51 -7.40 15.60
C LEU A 114 -5.61 -7.92 14.67
N LYS A 115 -6.35 -8.96 15.06
CA LYS A 115 -7.54 -9.43 14.32
C LYS A 115 -8.64 -8.38 14.21
N ASP A 116 -8.67 -7.41 15.12
CA ASP A 116 -9.66 -6.34 15.15
C ASP A 116 -9.30 -5.17 14.23
N TYR A 117 -8.08 -5.18 13.67
CA TYR A 117 -7.58 -4.10 12.85
C TYR A 117 -8.10 -4.17 11.42
N PHE A 118 -8.31 -2.99 10.82
CA PHE A 118 -8.61 -2.86 9.41
C PHE A 118 -7.47 -3.52 8.60
N THR A 119 -7.79 -4.63 7.96
CA THR A 119 -6.79 -5.48 7.30
C THR A 119 -7.15 -5.70 5.85
N VAL A 120 -6.16 -5.61 4.98
CA VAL A 120 -6.23 -5.93 3.56
C VAL A 120 -5.34 -7.12 3.28
N GLN A 121 -5.87 -8.13 2.61
CA GLN A 121 -5.09 -9.25 2.08
C GLN A 121 -4.47 -8.86 0.73
N THR A 122 -3.15 -9.05 0.61
CA THR A 122 -2.38 -8.89 -0.63
C THR A 122 -2.11 -10.25 -1.28
N ASN A 123 -1.25 -10.30 -2.30
CA ASN A 123 -0.84 -11.57 -2.90
C ASN A 123 -0.10 -12.46 -1.89
N ASN A 124 0.93 -11.92 -1.24
CA ASN A 124 1.85 -12.71 -0.42
C ASN A 124 1.63 -12.52 1.08
N GLY A 125 0.86 -11.52 1.49
CA GLY A 125 0.72 -11.16 2.89
C GLY A 125 -0.49 -10.28 3.19
N TYR A 126 -0.28 -9.28 4.07
CA TYR A 126 -1.35 -8.46 4.59
C TYR A 126 -0.88 -7.04 4.91
N HIS A 127 -1.73 -6.05 4.68
CA HIS A 127 -1.60 -4.70 5.18
C HIS A 127 -2.50 -4.52 6.39
N ILE A 128 -1.96 -4.14 7.54
CA ILE A 128 -2.70 -3.83 8.76
C ILE A 128 -2.67 -2.31 8.95
N TYR A 129 -3.84 -1.68 8.96
CA TYR A 129 -3.98 -0.23 9.03
C TYR A 129 -4.16 0.24 10.46
N CYS A 130 -3.27 1.09 10.92
CA CYS A 130 -3.28 1.73 12.22
C CYS A 130 -3.57 3.23 12.08
N LYS A 131 -4.02 3.89 13.14
CA LYS A 131 -4.03 5.36 13.19
C LYS A 131 -2.62 5.87 12.97
N TYR A 132 -2.50 6.97 12.23
CA TYR A 132 -1.23 7.66 12.04
C TYR A 132 -0.54 7.95 13.36
N ASP A 133 0.75 7.68 13.42
CA ASP A 133 1.63 7.98 14.55
C ASP A 133 2.89 8.69 14.00
N SER A 134 3.00 9.98 14.28
CA SER A 134 4.11 10.82 13.79
C SER A 134 5.47 10.42 14.32
N THR A 135 5.52 9.62 15.39
CA THR A 135 6.77 9.13 15.99
C THR A 135 7.31 7.87 15.29
N ILE A 136 6.55 7.32 14.34
CA ILE A 136 6.94 6.13 13.57
C ILE A 136 7.40 6.58 12.19
N GLN A 137 8.50 6.02 11.72
CA GLN A 137 9.03 6.33 10.39
C GLN A 137 8.69 5.23 9.38
N THR A 138 8.59 5.60 8.10
CA THR A 138 8.56 4.64 6.99
C THR A 138 9.87 3.86 6.96
N ARG A 139 9.77 2.52 6.92
CA ARG A 139 10.95 1.65 6.96
C ARG A 139 10.66 0.28 6.37
N THR A 140 11.62 -0.27 5.64
CA THR A 140 11.63 -1.67 5.23
C THR A 140 12.20 -2.55 6.34
N ASP A 141 11.73 -3.79 6.43
CA ASP A 141 12.14 -4.78 7.45
C ASP A 141 12.19 -4.17 8.86
N ALA A 142 11.08 -3.52 9.23
CA ALA A 142 11.02 -2.55 10.33
C ALA A 142 11.02 -3.18 11.73
N LEU A 143 10.61 -4.43 11.86
CA LEU A 143 10.42 -5.09 13.16
C LEU A 143 11.56 -6.06 13.48
N ILE A 144 11.94 -6.15 14.76
CA ILE A 144 13.00 -7.04 15.24
C ILE A 144 12.56 -8.50 15.11
N ASP A 145 11.37 -8.80 15.61
CA ASP A 145 10.88 -10.18 15.71
C ASP A 145 10.13 -10.68 14.48
N TYR A 146 9.75 -9.78 13.54
CA TYR A 146 8.94 -10.12 12.37
C TYR A 146 9.63 -9.73 11.08
N ARG A 147 10.17 -10.74 10.37
CA ARG A 147 10.85 -10.53 9.08
C ARG A 147 9.86 -10.12 7.99
N LYS A 148 10.35 -9.53 6.90
CA LYS A 148 9.54 -9.11 5.75
C LYS A 148 8.34 -8.26 6.15
N THR A 149 8.55 -7.40 7.15
CA THR A 149 7.53 -6.51 7.66
C THR A 149 7.99 -5.07 7.52
N ASP A 150 7.35 -4.34 6.63
CA ASP A 150 7.62 -2.94 6.38
C ASP A 150 6.62 -2.06 7.15
N ILE A 151 7.05 -0.87 7.48
CA ILE A 151 6.16 0.21 7.94
C ILE A 151 6.02 1.24 6.83
N ARG A 152 4.79 1.47 6.40
CA ARG A 152 4.42 2.54 5.46
C ARG A 152 3.77 3.65 6.26
N ASN A 153 4.49 4.75 6.43
CA ASN A 153 4.03 5.94 7.15
C ASN A 153 4.11 7.17 6.24
N ASN A 154 4.65 8.29 6.68
CA ASN A 154 4.68 9.51 5.88
C ASN A 154 5.23 9.29 4.48
N LEU A 155 4.49 9.81 3.48
CA LEU A 155 4.83 9.78 2.06
C LEU A 155 5.26 8.40 1.57
N ALA A 156 4.54 7.36 1.98
CA ALA A 156 4.68 6.03 1.41
C ALA A 156 3.37 5.58 0.75
N LEU A 157 3.43 4.51 -0.03
CA LEU A 157 2.27 3.96 -0.72
C LEU A 157 1.87 2.63 -0.11
N ALA A 158 0.55 2.42 0.02
CA ALA A 158 -0.04 1.12 0.24
C ALA A 158 -1.06 0.84 -0.87
N PHE A 159 -0.78 -0.18 -1.69
CA PHE A 159 -1.75 -0.65 -2.67
C PHE A 159 -2.95 -1.24 -1.93
N CYS A 160 -4.15 -0.95 -2.44
CA CYS A 160 -5.37 -1.28 -1.73
C CYS A 160 -6.48 -1.78 -2.67
N PRO A 161 -7.48 -2.51 -2.18
CA PRO A 161 -8.66 -2.82 -2.98
C PRO A 161 -9.28 -1.55 -3.61
N PRO A 162 -9.75 -1.65 -4.84
CA PRO A 162 -9.94 -2.83 -5.66
C PRO A 162 -8.77 -3.18 -6.58
N CYS A 163 -7.53 -2.95 -6.15
CA CYS A 163 -6.33 -3.21 -6.93
C CYS A 163 -6.28 -4.69 -7.39
N GLU A 164 -6.03 -4.88 -8.69
CA GLU A 164 -5.82 -6.19 -9.29
C GLU A 164 -4.70 -6.14 -10.35
N TYR A 165 -4.00 -7.25 -10.52
CA TYR A 165 -2.95 -7.43 -11.51
C TYR A 165 -2.73 -8.91 -11.81
N THR A 166 -1.93 -9.21 -12.85
CA THR A 166 -1.61 -10.57 -13.25
C THR A 166 -0.14 -10.87 -13.01
N LEU A 167 0.14 -12.02 -12.39
CA LEU A 167 1.49 -12.54 -12.20
C LEU A 167 2.06 -13.09 -13.50
N LEU A 168 3.39 -13.28 -13.58
CA LEU A 168 4.07 -13.85 -14.73
C LEU A 168 3.55 -15.23 -15.12
N ASN A 169 3.07 -16.01 -14.17
CA ASN A 169 2.45 -17.31 -14.41
C ASN A 169 0.98 -17.25 -14.87
N GLY A 170 0.45 -16.06 -15.19
CA GLY A 170 -0.93 -15.83 -15.61
C GLY A 170 -1.96 -15.77 -14.49
N LYS A 171 -1.57 -16.00 -13.24
CA LYS A 171 -2.51 -15.94 -12.11
C LYS A 171 -2.95 -14.51 -11.82
N ARG A 172 -4.27 -14.26 -11.81
CA ARG A 172 -4.85 -12.97 -11.42
C ARG A 172 -4.84 -12.82 -9.91
N VAL A 173 -4.33 -11.71 -9.43
CA VAL A 173 -4.29 -11.30 -8.02
C VAL A 173 -5.28 -10.17 -7.82
N LYS A 174 -6.05 -10.27 -6.74
CA LYS A 174 -6.95 -9.19 -6.27
C LYS A 174 -6.68 -8.93 -4.79
N TYR A 175 -6.51 -7.66 -4.44
CA TYR A 175 -6.47 -7.26 -3.04
C TYR A 175 -7.86 -7.34 -2.43
N LYS A 176 -7.97 -7.81 -1.19
CA LYS A 176 -9.25 -8.03 -0.52
C LYS A 176 -9.27 -7.35 0.85
N PHE A 177 -10.34 -6.62 1.11
CA PHE A 177 -10.62 -6.12 2.44
C PHE A 177 -11.18 -7.25 3.32
N LEU A 178 -10.60 -7.45 4.51
CA LEU A 178 -11.00 -8.50 5.45
C LEU A 178 -11.87 -7.99 6.60
N GLY A 179 -12.00 -6.68 6.77
CA GLY A 179 -12.75 -6.08 7.85
C GLY A 179 -11.86 -5.37 8.88
N GLY A 180 -12.46 -5.05 10.03
CA GLY A 180 -11.78 -4.47 11.18
C GLY A 180 -11.86 -2.93 11.28
N LYS A 181 -11.15 -2.38 12.27
CA LYS A 181 -11.16 -0.96 12.64
C LYS A 181 -9.76 -0.37 12.56
N ILE A 182 -9.65 0.91 12.27
CA ILE A 182 -8.37 1.64 12.35
C ILE A 182 -8.15 2.02 13.82
N LEU A 183 -7.29 1.26 14.49
CA LEU A 183 -6.96 1.44 15.90
C LEU A 183 -5.57 2.07 16.03
N LYS A 184 -5.18 2.46 17.25
CA LYS A 184 -3.81 2.96 17.52
C LYS A 184 -2.78 1.90 17.15
N PHE A 185 -1.58 2.35 16.74
CA PHE A 185 -0.48 1.43 16.49
C PHE A 185 -0.20 0.59 17.75
N PRO A 186 -0.07 -0.74 17.63
CA PRO A 186 0.09 -1.61 18.80
C PRO A 186 1.37 -1.31 19.57
N LEU A 187 1.26 -1.10 20.89
CA LEU A 187 2.41 -0.76 21.72
C LEU A 187 3.49 -1.85 21.68
N THR A 188 3.09 -3.12 21.69
CA THR A 188 4.00 -4.27 21.58
C THR A 188 4.83 -4.24 20.29
N LEU A 189 4.21 -3.87 19.14
CA LEU A 189 4.92 -3.73 17.88
C LEU A 189 5.75 -2.44 17.84
N LYS A 190 5.30 -1.36 18.49
CA LYS A 190 6.07 -0.13 18.59
C LYS A 190 7.37 -0.33 19.37
N GLN A 191 7.33 -1.10 20.44
CA GLN A 191 8.52 -1.51 21.22
C GLN A 191 9.44 -2.46 20.45
N ASN A 192 8.90 -3.12 19.44
CA ASN A 192 9.62 -4.06 18.57
C ASN A 192 10.23 -3.38 17.31
N LEU A 193 10.05 -2.08 17.13
CA LEU A 193 10.66 -1.35 16.01
C LEU A 193 12.19 -1.37 16.14
N LYS A 194 12.87 -1.68 15.05
CA LYS A 194 14.33 -1.55 14.96
C LYS A 194 14.72 -0.09 15.22
N GLN A 195 15.70 0.13 16.08
CA GLN A 195 16.19 1.48 16.33
C GLN A 195 16.87 2.05 15.08
N PHE A 196 16.74 3.36 14.87
CA PHE A 196 17.53 4.07 13.88
C PHE A 196 18.95 4.16 14.42
N HIS A 197 19.90 3.53 13.73
CA HIS A 197 21.28 3.96 13.84
C HIS A 197 21.44 5.06 12.80
N GLU A 198 21.52 6.32 13.22
CA GLU A 198 22.04 7.35 12.35
C GLU A 198 23.44 6.88 11.88
N PRO A 199 23.73 6.90 10.57
CA PRO A 199 25.09 6.63 10.13
C PRO A 199 25.98 7.62 10.85
N ARG A 200 27.00 7.11 11.56
CA ARG A 200 28.01 7.97 12.21
C ARG A 200 28.50 8.93 11.14
N SER A 201 28.55 10.22 11.45
CA SER A 201 28.85 11.34 10.57
C SER A 201 30.18 11.24 9.79
N ASN A 202 30.89 10.14 9.86
CA ASN A 202 32.20 9.90 9.24
C ASN A 202 32.20 8.92 8.07
N GLU A 203 31.07 8.42 7.61
CA GLU A 203 31.00 7.54 6.44
C GLU A 203 30.34 8.21 5.22
N PHE A 204 30.77 9.44 4.91
CA PHE A 204 30.60 9.97 3.55
C PHE A 204 31.69 9.35 2.67
N VAL A 205 31.43 8.16 2.14
CA VAL A 205 32.20 7.67 0.98
C VAL A 205 31.76 8.51 -0.22
N ILE A 206 32.60 9.47 -0.57
CA ILE A 206 32.47 10.25 -1.80
C ILE A 206 32.72 9.29 -2.96
N TYR A 207 31.67 8.83 -3.62
CA TYR A 207 31.79 8.27 -4.96
C TYR A 207 31.91 9.44 -5.96
N SER A 208 33.14 9.90 -6.18
CA SER A 208 33.49 10.72 -7.32
C SER A 208 33.74 9.81 -8.52
N LYS A 209 33.03 10.11 -9.61
CA LYS A 209 33.07 9.70 -11.02
C LYS A 209 32.08 8.64 -11.45
#